data_e3a12b188eceffeb1a65d86634f81f74
#
_entry.id   e3a12b188eceffeb1a65d86634f81f74
#
_cell.length_a   1.000
_cell.length_b   1.000
_cell.length_c   1.000
_cell.angle_alpha   90.00
_cell.angle_beta   90.00
_cell.angle_gamma   90.00
#
_symmetry.space_group_name_H-M   'P 1'
#
loop_
_entity.id
_entity.type
_entity.pdbx_description
1 polymer ?
#
loop_
_entity_poly.entity_id
_entity_poly.type
_entity_poly.pdbx_seq_one_letter_code
_entity_poly.pdbx_strand_id
1 'polypeptide(L)'
;MTHRRRGLALLGLVFCLGLTLSACGDDSGDDASDDTAGSGGTDTTEPTEAACDGDVCLSGIAFAPDAVTVAVGDTVSWASVDSPDHTVTADDGSFDSGTLSNGETFEQTFDAAGEYSYHCEIHTSMTGTITVE
;
A
#
# COMPACT_ATOMS: atom_id res chain seq x y z
N MET A 1 44.44 11.40 11.08
CA MET A 1 44.92 10.81 9.82
C MET A 1 43.74 10.65 8.88
N THR A 2 43.81 11.47 7.87
CA THR A 2 42.78 11.74 6.86
C THR A 2 42.84 10.75 5.72
N HIS A 3 41.78 10.11 5.32
CA HIS A 3 41.64 9.60 3.96
C HIS A 3 40.25 9.89 3.40
N ARG A 4 40.17 11.00 2.69
CA ARG A 4 39.17 11.26 1.65
C ARG A 4 39.45 10.35 0.46
N ARG A 5 38.47 9.63 -0.05
CA ARG A 5 38.44 9.19 -1.44
C ARG A 5 37.20 9.74 -2.13
N ARG A 6 37.46 10.71 -2.99
CA ARG A 6 36.56 11.17 -4.03
C ARG A 6 36.63 10.15 -5.17
N GLY A 7 35.50 9.68 -5.64
CA GLY A 7 35.34 8.91 -6.86
C GLY A 7 34.35 9.62 -7.78
N LEU A 8 34.91 10.04 -8.87
CA LEU A 8 34.45 10.90 -9.94
C LEU A 8 33.50 10.20 -10.89
N ALA A 9 32.51 10.96 -11.34
CA ALA A 9 31.60 10.87 -12.47
C ALA A 9 31.97 9.92 -13.63
N LEU A 10 30.93 9.31 -14.22
CA LEU A 10 30.90 9.12 -15.67
C LEU A 10 29.48 9.39 -16.20
N LEU A 11 29.43 10.44 -16.97
CA LEU A 11 28.36 10.90 -17.83
C LEU A 11 28.22 9.92 -19.01
N GLY A 12 27.05 9.38 -19.24
CA GLY A 12 26.73 8.61 -20.43
C GLY A 12 25.46 9.13 -21.10
N LEU A 13 25.68 10.06 -22.00
CA LEU A 13 24.67 10.62 -22.90
C LEU A 13 24.48 9.66 -24.08
N VAL A 14 23.32 9.08 -24.26
CA VAL A 14 22.92 8.44 -25.53
C VAL A 14 21.61 9.05 -26.01
N PHE A 15 21.80 9.84 -27.04
CA PHE A 15 20.77 10.43 -27.91
C PHE A 15 20.34 9.36 -28.91
N CYS A 16 19.08 9.00 -28.98
CA CYS A 16 18.51 8.31 -30.12
C CYS A 16 17.21 8.97 -30.53
N LEU A 17 17.35 9.76 -31.60
CA LEU A 17 16.31 10.37 -32.37
C LEU A 17 15.70 9.30 -33.29
N GLY A 18 14.42 9.06 -33.23
CA GLY A 18 13.71 8.19 -34.15
C GLY A 18 12.30 8.71 -34.42
N LEU A 19 12.22 9.52 -35.46
CA LEU A 19 10.99 10.06 -36.04
C LEU A 19 10.42 9.07 -37.04
N THR A 20 9.18 8.59 -36.88
CA THR A 20 8.40 8.06 -37.99
C THR A 20 6.94 8.49 -37.85
N LEU A 21 6.55 9.35 -38.79
CA LEU A 21 5.17 9.64 -39.16
C LEU A 21 4.60 8.48 -39.96
N SER A 22 3.35 8.10 -39.74
CA SER A 22 2.40 7.58 -40.71
C SER A 22 1.01 7.59 -40.08
N ALA A 23 0.14 8.45 -40.40
CA ALA A 23 -0.82 8.69 -41.46
C ALA A 23 -1.99 7.69 -41.51
N CYS A 24 -3.19 8.27 -41.18
CA CYS A 24 -4.55 8.01 -41.74
C CYS A 24 -5.07 6.59 -41.94
N GLY A 25 -6.26 6.39 -41.38
CA GLY A 25 -7.21 5.37 -41.76
C GLY A 25 -8.56 5.66 -41.12
N ASP A 26 -9.37 6.46 -41.83
CA ASP A 26 -10.79 6.66 -41.61
C ASP A 26 -11.50 5.38 -42.11
N ASP A 27 -12.34 4.77 -41.31
CA ASP A 27 -13.46 3.99 -41.84
C ASP A 27 -14.59 3.90 -40.83
N SER A 28 -15.70 4.45 -41.23
CA SER A 28 -17.01 4.33 -40.62
C SER A 28 -17.61 2.96 -40.93
N GLY A 29 -18.15 2.29 -39.95
CA GLY A 29 -18.89 1.06 -40.11
C GLY A 29 -19.78 0.79 -38.90
N ASP A 30 -21.04 1.23 -39.02
CA ASP A 30 -22.17 0.74 -38.24
C ASP A 30 -22.25 -0.79 -38.33
N ASP A 31 -22.48 -1.50 -37.28
CA ASP A 31 -23.64 -2.38 -37.16
C ASP A 31 -23.76 -2.99 -35.74
N ALA A 32 -25.03 -3.19 -35.41
CA ALA A 32 -25.63 -3.52 -34.14
C ALA A 32 -25.46 -4.98 -33.72
N SER A 33 -25.60 -5.17 -32.41
CA SER A 33 -26.20 -6.32 -31.72
C SER A 33 -25.50 -7.67 -31.83
N ASP A 34 -24.99 -8.17 -30.74
CA ASP A 34 -25.50 -9.42 -30.19
C ASP A 34 -25.09 -9.60 -28.71
N ASP A 35 -26.09 -9.91 -27.92
CA ASP A 35 -26.04 -10.46 -26.58
C ASP A 35 -25.18 -11.70 -26.53
N THR A 36 -24.23 -11.75 -25.62
CA THR A 36 -23.93 -13.00 -24.92
C THR A 36 -23.34 -12.66 -23.56
N ALA A 37 -24.13 -12.85 -22.54
CA ALA A 37 -23.74 -12.90 -21.16
C ALA A 37 -22.61 -13.93 -20.95
N GLY A 38 -21.43 -13.44 -20.71
CA GLY A 38 -20.29 -14.18 -20.17
C GLY A 38 -20.13 -13.82 -18.71
N SER A 39 -20.86 -14.52 -17.86
CA SER A 39 -20.69 -14.52 -16.41
C SER A 39 -19.30 -15.01 -16.08
N GLY A 40 -18.51 -14.17 -15.48
CA GLY A 40 -17.17 -14.45 -14.98
C GLY A 40 -16.71 -13.31 -14.10
N GLY A 41 -17.61 -12.71 -13.35
CA GLY A 41 -17.29 -11.78 -12.30
C GLY A 41 -16.85 -12.55 -11.07
N THR A 42 -15.57 -12.75 -10.87
CA THR A 42 -15.04 -12.85 -9.52
C THR A 42 -15.25 -11.47 -8.93
N ASP A 43 -16.36 -11.34 -8.22
CA ASP A 43 -16.64 -10.24 -7.33
C ASP A 43 -15.62 -10.31 -6.18
N THR A 44 -14.44 -9.78 -6.44
CA THR A 44 -13.56 -9.35 -5.37
C THR A 44 -14.19 -8.04 -4.90
N THR A 45 -15.06 -8.16 -3.92
CA THR A 45 -15.50 -7.02 -3.12
C THR A 45 -14.24 -6.49 -2.43
N GLU A 46 -13.54 -5.59 -3.10
CA GLU A 46 -12.62 -4.70 -2.43
C GLU A 46 -13.44 -3.96 -1.38
N PRO A 47 -13.07 -4.06 -0.09
CA PRO A 47 -13.66 -3.18 0.89
C PRO A 47 -13.40 -1.76 0.41
N THR A 48 -14.45 -0.95 0.37
CA THR A 48 -14.39 0.48 0.06
C THR A 48 -13.31 1.08 0.96
N GLU A 49 -12.14 1.36 0.40
CA GLU A 49 -11.07 2.05 1.08
C GLU A 49 -11.64 3.37 1.62
N ALA A 50 -11.73 3.47 2.93
CA ALA A 50 -11.76 4.77 3.54
C ALA A 50 -10.45 5.42 3.12
N ALA A 51 -10.53 6.46 2.27
CA ALA A 51 -9.37 7.15 1.75
C ALA A 51 -8.57 7.73 2.93
N CYS A 52 -7.52 7.03 3.32
CA CYS A 52 -6.56 7.51 4.31
C CYS A 52 -5.17 7.54 3.68
N ASP A 53 -4.28 8.34 4.24
CA ASP A 53 -2.91 8.51 3.75
C ASP A 53 -1.95 7.41 4.24
N GLY A 54 -2.46 6.27 4.75
CA GLY A 54 -1.68 5.14 5.25
C GLY A 54 -1.94 3.85 4.46
N ASP A 55 -1.03 2.86 4.60
CA ASP A 55 -1.21 1.51 4.05
C ASP A 55 -2.35 0.77 4.75
N VAL A 56 -2.61 1.12 6.01
CA VAL A 56 -3.70 0.60 6.83
C VAL A 56 -4.46 1.75 7.47
N CYS A 57 -5.77 1.80 7.25
CA CYS A 57 -6.66 2.76 7.89
C CYS A 57 -7.26 2.20 9.18
N LEU A 58 -7.29 3.02 10.22
CA LEU A 58 -8.02 2.74 11.45
C LEU A 58 -9.36 3.46 11.37
N SER A 59 -10.44 2.70 11.14
CA SER A 59 -11.79 3.25 10.96
C SER A 59 -12.87 2.26 11.38
N GLY A 60 -13.90 2.73 12.07
CA GLY A 60 -15.03 1.90 12.48
C GLY A 60 -14.68 0.75 13.42
N ILE A 61 -13.64 0.91 14.26
CA ILE A 61 -13.13 -0.13 15.15
C ILE A 61 -12.60 -1.34 14.35
N ALA A 62 -11.90 -1.06 13.24
CA ALA A 62 -11.27 -2.07 12.38
C ALA A 62 -9.98 -1.53 11.77
N PHE A 63 -9.04 -2.42 11.45
CA PHE A 63 -7.94 -2.15 10.53
C PHE A 63 -8.40 -2.46 9.11
N ALA A 64 -8.12 -1.58 8.17
CA ALA A 64 -8.51 -1.75 6.77
C ALA A 64 -7.34 -1.38 5.82
N PRO A 65 -6.75 -2.36 5.11
CA PRO A 65 -6.99 -3.80 5.23
C PRO A 65 -6.51 -4.39 6.57
N ASP A 66 -7.03 -5.51 6.96
CA ASP A 66 -6.62 -6.25 8.17
C ASP A 66 -5.41 -7.18 7.95
N ALA A 67 -5.02 -7.39 6.70
CA ALA A 67 -3.84 -8.17 6.31
C ALA A 67 -3.07 -7.45 5.19
N VAL A 68 -1.76 -7.28 5.40
CA VAL A 68 -0.85 -6.64 4.44
C VAL A 68 0.38 -7.52 4.26
N THR A 69 0.86 -7.64 3.02
CA THR A 69 2.12 -8.32 2.69
C THR A 69 3.13 -7.31 2.16
N VAL A 70 4.32 -7.31 2.73
CA VAL A 70 5.42 -6.40 2.37
C VAL A 70 6.75 -7.15 2.25
N ALA A 71 7.75 -6.54 1.62
CA ALA A 71 9.10 -7.09 1.57
C ALA A 71 9.93 -6.73 2.82
N VAL A 72 10.96 -7.53 3.08
CA VAL A 72 11.95 -7.20 4.13
C VAL A 72 12.58 -5.84 3.84
N GLY A 73 12.55 -4.95 4.82
CA GLY A 73 13.05 -3.58 4.75
C GLY A 73 11.98 -2.55 4.40
N ASP A 74 10.75 -2.97 4.09
CA ASP A 74 9.64 -2.05 3.83
C ASP A 74 9.11 -1.45 5.13
N THR A 75 8.51 -0.27 5.00
CA THR A 75 7.81 0.43 6.07
C THR A 75 6.32 0.39 5.81
N VAL A 76 5.55 -0.01 6.81
CA VAL A 76 4.08 0.06 6.80
C VAL A 76 3.63 1.26 7.60
N SER A 77 2.63 1.96 7.09
CA SER A 77 2.02 3.13 7.72
C SER A 77 0.56 2.86 8.10
N TRP A 78 0.18 3.29 9.29
CA TRP A 78 -1.20 3.27 9.79
C TRP A 78 -1.69 4.69 9.97
N ALA A 79 -2.93 4.96 9.59
CA ALA A 79 -3.56 6.27 9.75
C ALA A 79 -4.91 6.15 10.45
N SER A 80 -5.10 6.86 11.55
CA SER A 80 -6.37 6.95 12.26
C SER A 80 -7.27 8.00 11.59
N VAL A 81 -8.47 7.60 11.16
CA VAL A 81 -9.40 8.48 10.42
C VAL A 81 -10.77 8.62 11.08
N ASP A 82 -10.95 8.06 12.27
CA ASP A 82 -12.19 8.20 13.03
C ASP A 82 -12.01 8.78 14.44
N SER A 83 -13.12 9.00 15.15
CA SER A 83 -13.12 9.71 16.42
C SER A 83 -12.74 8.88 17.64
N PRO A 84 -12.94 7.55 17.72
CA PRO A 84 -12.37 6.77 18.79
C PRO A 84 -10.86 6.72 18.65
N ASP A 85 -10.15 6.83 19.76
CA ASP A 85 -8.71 6.61 19.80
C ASP A 85 -8.41 5.12 19.59
N HIS A 86 -7.29 4.83 18.94
CA HIS A 86 -6.83 3.48 18.65
C HIS A 86 -5.38 3.28 19.08
N THR A 87 -4.92 2.03 19.07
CA THR A 87 -3.49 1.68 19.15
C THR A 87 -3.16 0.67 18.06
N VAL A 88 -1.88 0.57 17.70
CA VAL A 88 -1.32 -0.48 16.85
C VAL A 88 -0.22 -1.16 17.66
N THR A 89 -0.55 -2.27 18.30
CA THR A 89 0.33 -2.93 19.26
C THR A 89 0.58 -4.37 18.82
N ALA A 90 1.83 -4.75 18.60
CA ALA A 90 2.21 -6.11 18.23
C ALA A 90 1.96 -7.09 19.38
N ASP A 91 1.45 -8.29 19.05
CA ASP A 91 1.16 -9.33 20.04
C ASP A 91 2.44 -9.85 20.74
N ASP A 92 3.57 -9.78 20.05
CA ASP A 92 4.89 -10.15 20.56
C ASP A 92 5.63 -8.98 21.23
N GLY A 93 5.05 -7.77 21.23
CA GLY A 93 5.63 -6.57 21.79
C GLY A 93 6.75 -5.95 20.96
N SER A 94 6.91 -6.32 19.69
CA SER A 94 7.97 -5.80 18.83
C SER A 94 7.76 -4.34 18.44
N PHE A 95 6.51 -3.87 18.40
CA PHE A 95 6.17 -2.47 18.18
C PHE A 95 4.88 -2.06 18.91
N ASP A 96 4.77 -0.77 19.19
CA ASP A 96 3.62 -0.15 19.83
C ASP A 96 3.54 1.32 19.39
N SER A 97 2.41 1.72 18.84
CA SER A 97 2.18 3.11 18.42
C SER A 97 1.84 4.05 19.57
N GLY A 98 1.46 3.51 20.73
CA GLY A 98 0.70 4.28 21.71
C GLY A 98 -0.67 4.67 21.17
N THR A 99 -1.33 5.62 21.83
CA THR A 99 -2.66 6.11 21.42
C THR A 99 -2.56 6.95 20.14
N LEU A 100 -3.38 6.61 19.15
CA LEU A 100 -3.55 7.34 17.90
C LEU A 100 -4.96 7.94 17.85
N SER A 101 -5.04 9.27 17.90
CA SER A 101 -6.28 10.03 17.72
C SER A 101 -6.55 10.30 16.24
N ASN A 102 -7.73 10.78 15.93
CA ASN A 102 -8.13 11.12 14.55
C ASN A 102 -7.08 12.03 13.87
N GLY A 103 -6.59 11.60 12.70
CA GLY A 103 -5.59 12.31 11.90
C GLY A 103 -4.15 11.99 12.29
N GLU A 104 -3.91 11.16 13.29
CA GLU A 104 -2.55 10.71 13.64
C GLU A 104 -2.15 9.47 12.86
N THR A 105 -0.84 9.34 12.63
CA THR A 105 -0.23 8.26 11.87
C THR A 105 0.88 7.58 12.68
N PHE A 106 1.11 6.30 12.39
CA PHE A 106 2.21 5.52 12.93
C PHE A 106 2.90 4.77 11.79
N GLU A 107 4.21 4.62 11.85
CA GLU A 107 5.01 3.91 10.85
C GLU A 107 5.92 2.90 11.53
N GLN A 108 6.06 1.71 10.94
CA GLN A 108 6.96 0.66 11.38
C GLN A 108 7.69 0.03 10.21
N THR A 109 9.02 -0.04 10.28
CA THR A 109 9.86 -0.74 9.31
C THR A 109 10.09 -2.19 9.76
N PHE A 110 10.00 -3.13 8.82
CA PHE A 110 10.15 -4.56 9.08
C PHE A 110 11.44 -5.10 8.45
N ASP A 111 12.47 -5.29 9.25
CA ASP A 111 13.80 -5.75 8.80
C ASP A 111 13.96 -7.27 8.74
N ALA A 112 12.98 -8.03 9.17
CA ALA A 112 13.01 -9.49 9.20
C ALA A 112 11.75 -10.09 8.62
N ALA A 113 11.91 -11.16 7.82
CA ALA A 113 10.78 -11.93 7.31
C ALA A 113 10.04 -12.64 8.46
N GLY A 114 8.72 -12.71 8.36
CA GLY A 114 7.86 -13.33 9.35
C GLY A 114 6.44 -12.83 9.30
N GLU A 115 5.62 -13.35 10.19
CA GLU A 115 4.25 -12.91 10.39
C GLU A 115 4.14 -12.15 11.72
N TYR A 116 3.64 -10.93 11.66
CA TYR A 116 3.48 -10.03 12.79
C TYR A 116 1.99 -9.77 13.02
N SER A 117 1.42 -10.44 14.02
CA SER A 117 0.06 -10.17 14.47
C SER A 117 0.04 -8.96 15.38
N TYR A 118 -0.98 -8.13 15.25
CA TYR A 118 -1.15 -6.93 16.06
C TYR A 118 -2.62 -6.67 16.38
N HIS A 119 -2.87 -5.88 17.41
CA HIS A 119 -4.21 -5.53 17.86
C HIS A 119 -4.29 -4.10 18.37
N CYS A 120 -5.51 -3.64 18.62
CA CYS A 120 -5.77 -2.40 19.35
C CYS A 120 -6.02 -2.72 20.83
N GLU A 121 -5.26 -2.12 21.74
CA GLU A 121 -5.44 -2.31 23.20
C GLU A 121 -6.76 -1.74 23.73
N ILE A 122 -7.31 -0.71 23.05
CA ILE A 122 -8.57 -0.04 23.44
C ILE A 122 -9.77 -0.88 22.96
N HIS A 123 -9.67 -1.46 21.76
CA HIS A 123 -10.75 -2.22 21.12
C HIS A 123 -10.26 -3.64 20.78
N THR A 124 -10.38 -4.55 21.72
CA THR A 124 -9.77 -5.89 21.67
C THR A 124 -10.28 -6.81 20.52
N SER A 125 -11.36 -6.43 19.85
CA SER A 125 -11.85 -7.11 18.63
C SER A 125 -11.15 -6.65 17.34
N MET A 126 -10.36 -5.59 17.41
CA MET A 126 -9.65 -4.98 16.29
C MET A 126 -8.27 -5.61 16.18
N THR A 127 -8.09 -6.49 15.22
CA THR A 127 -6.85 -7.26 14.98
C THR A 127 -6.39 -7.15 13.54
N GLY A 128 -5.10 -7.30 13.29
CA GLY A 128 -4.50 -7.30 11.97
C GLY A 128 -3.23 -8.14 11.89
N THR A 129 -2.72 -8.34 10.68
CA THR A 129 -1.51 -9.14 10.43
C THR A 129 -0.67 -8.51 9.32
N ILE A 130 0.63 -8.37 9.55
CA ILE A 130 1.62 -8.03 8.52
C ILE A 130 2.42 -9.28 8.20
N THR A 131 2.46 -9.66 6.93
CA THR A 131 3.34 -10.73 6.42
C THR A 131 4.53 -10.09 5.72
N VAL A 132 5.74 -10.43 6.15
CA VAL A 132 7.00 -9.91 5.60
C VAL A 132 7.75 -11.04 4.89
N GLU A 133 8.07 -10.87 3.60
CA GLU A 133 8.71 -11.90 2.75
C GLU A 133 9.79 -11.35 1.80
#